data_b2c1f56c1c60e0cfec81af308d061b42
#
_entry.id   b2c1f56c1c60e0cfec81af308d061b42
#
_cell.length_a   1.000
_cell.length_b   1.000
_cell.length_c   1.000
_cell.angle_alpha   90.00
_cell.angle_beta   90.00
_cell.angle_gamma   90.00
#
_symmetry.space_group_name_H-M   'P 1'
#
loop_
_entity.id
_entity.type
_entity.pdbx_description
1 polymer ?
#
loop_
_entity_poly.entity_id
_entity_poly.type
_entity_poly.pdbx_seq_one_letter_code
_entity_poly.pdbx_strand_id
1 'polypeptide(L)'
;MKKTILLLAFLTFGFLANAQVIYEEFNSDRLQETRRLKIQLPRNYDTNTDKVYPVIIVLDADYLFEPVAGNVDYFSYWEDMPESIVVGVMQARTRFDDCNYDPGNYLPSEKGADFFEFLGLELLPYIDESYRTAK
;
A
#
# COMPACT_ATOMS: atom_id res chain seq x y z
N MET A 1 12.10 46.04 -1.73
CA MET A 1 12.61 44.94 -2.56
C MET A 1 13.21 43.77 -1.75
N LYS A 2 14.10 43.97 -0.76
CA LYS A 2 14.69 42.84 0.03
C LYS A 2 13.71 42.00 0.84
N LYS A 3 12.64 42.60 1.37
CA LYS A 3 11.59 41.89 2.16
C LYS A 3 10.68 41.03 1.29
N THR A 4 10.43 41.42 0.04
CA THR A 4 9.60 40.66 -0.92
C THR A 4 10.32 39.41 -1.44
N ILE A 5 11.64 39.49 -1.62
CA ILE A 5 12.50 38.36 -2.05
C ILE A 5 12.55 37.30 -0.92
N LEU A 6 12.60 37.72 0.34
CA LEU A 6 12.60 36.80 1.48
C LEU A 6 11.26 36.02 1.61
N LEU A 7 10.14 36.67 1.32
CA LEU A 7 8.81 36.05 1.34
C LEU A 7 8.65 35.03 0.20
N LEU A 8 9.19 35.32 -0.98
CA LEU A 8 9.18 34.41 -2.13
C LEU A 8 10.06 33.17 -1.88
N ALA A 9 11.21 33.32 -1.22
CA ALA A 9 12.10 32.23 -0.85
C ALA A 9 11.44 31.29 0.20
N PHE A 10 10.59 31.81 1.08
CA PHE A 10 9.86 31.00 2.07
C PHE A 10 8.73 30.20 1.44
N LEU A 11 8.10 30.68 0.36
CA LEU A 11 7.03 29.99 -0.37
C LEU A 11 7.54 28.81 -1.21
N THR A 12 8.82 28.80 -1.61
CA THR A 12 9.40 27.70 -2.40
C THR A 12 9.94 26.53 -1.55
N PHE A 13 10.10 26.72 -0.22
CA PHE A 13 10.63 25.68 0.68
C PHE A 13 9.57 24.75 1.28
N GLY A 14 8.27 25.01 1.02
CA GLY A 14 7.15 24.28 1.59
C GLY A 14 6.76 22.99 0.87
N PHE A 15 7.46 22.53 -0.17
CA PHE A 15 7.02 21.43 -1.03
C PHE A 15 7.79 20.12 -0.87
N LEU A 16 8.55 19.91 0.18
CA LEU A 16 9.42 18.71 0.32
C LEU A 16 9.06 17.76 1.46
N ALA A 17 7.79 17.63 1.80
CA ALA A 17 7.38 16.57 2.72
C ALA A 17 6.09 15.91 2.22
N ASN A 18 6.21 14.92 1.34
CA ASN A 18 5.08 14.10 0.94
C ASN A 18 5.38 12.62 1.21
N ALA A 19 4.88 12.13 2.35
CA ALA A 19 4.48 10.73 2.41
C ALA A 19 3.10 10.66 1.71
N GLN A 20 3.09 10.66 0.39
CA GLN A 20 1.86 10.66 -0.38
C GLN A 20 1.33 9.24 -0.46
N VAL A 21 0.12 9.02 0.09
CA VAL A 21 -0.62 7.78 -0.17
C VAL A 21 -1.14 7.83 -1.60
N ILE A 22 -0.76 6.84 -2.40
CA ILE A 22 -1.22 6.64 -3.77
C ILE A 22 -2.52 5.83 -3.70
N TYR A 23 -3.54 6.29 -4.41
CA TYR A 23 -4.81 5.58 -4.55
C TYR A 23 -4.89 5.02 -5.96
N GLU A 24 -5.12 3.72 -6.08
CA GLU A 24 -5.22 3.02 -7.35
C GLU A 24 -6.49 2.19 -7.45
N GLU A 25 -6.96 1.99 -8.67
CA GLU A 25 -8.03 1.05 -9.01
C GLU A 25 -7.43 -0.11 -9.77
N PHE A 26 -7.59 -1.32 -9.26
CA PHE A 26 -7.10 -2.56 -9.82
C PHE A 26 -8.27 -3.42 -10.30
N ASN A 27 -8.32 -3.72 -11.60
CA ASN A 27 -9.33 -4.62 -12.16
C ASN A 27 -8.85 -6.06 -12.03
N SER A 28 -9.54 -6.85 -11.21
CA SER A 28 -9.22 -8.24 -11.00
C SER A 28 -10.03 -9.15 -11.91
N ASP A 29 -9.35 -9.99 -12.67
CA ASP A 29 -9.99 -11.02 -13.47
C ASP A 29 -10.49 -12.18 -12.59
N ARG A 30 -9.82 -12.46 -11.46
CA ARG A 30 -10.24 -13.49 -10.50
C ARG A 30 -11.52 -13.12 -9.78
N LEU A 31 -11.60 -11.87 -9.33
CA LEU A 31 -12.76 -11.38 -8.56
C LEU A 31 -13.88 -10.87 -9.48
N GLN A 32 -13.63 -10.67 -10.78
CA GLN A 32 -14.55 -10.06 -11.74
C GLN A 32 -15.07 -8.68 -11.27
N GLU A 33 -14.21 -7.93 -10.56
CA GLU A 33 -14.53 -6.61 -10.03
C GLU A 33 -13.29 -5.72 -9.89
N THR A 34 -13.51 -4.43 -9.71
CA THR A 34 -12.45 -3.45 -9.43
C THR A 34 -12.19 -3.34 -7.93
N ARG A 35 -10.94 -3.53 -7.52
CA ARG A 35 -10.47 -3.29 -6.15
C ARG A 35 -9.79 -1.93 -6.04
N ARG A 36 -10.05 -1.23 -4.95
CA ARG A 36 -9.33 0.00 -4.62
C ARG A 36 -8.16 -0.33 -3.71
N LEU A 37 -7.02 0.23 -4.06
CA LEU A 37 -5.76 0.06 -3.34
C LEU A 37 -5.32 1.39 -2.73
N LYS A 38 -4.63 1.31 -1.60
CA LYS A 38 -3.84 2.40 -1.01
C LYS A 38 -2.39 1.95 -0.99
N ILE A 39 -1.46 2.77 -1.49
CA ILE A 39 -0.05 2.41 -1.53
C ILE A 39 0.76 3.52 -0.87
N GLN A 40 1.61 3.17 0.09
CA GLN A 40 2.60 4.06 0.68
C GLN A 40 3.99 3.55 0.37
N LEU A 41 4.78 4.41 -0.27
CA LEU A 41 6.19 4.16 -0.57
C LEU A 41 7.07 4.64 0.60
N PRO A 42 8.26 4.04 0.80
CA PRO A 42 9.22 4.52 1.79
C PRO A 42 9.65 5.97 1.53
N ARG A 43 10.05 6.69 2.59
CA ARG A 43 10.41 8.14 2.53
C ARG A 43 11.42 8.50 1.44
N ASN A 44 12.40 7.63 1.19
CA ASN A 44 13.49 7.88 0.25
C ASN A 44 13.35 7.02 -1.03
N TYR A 45 12.14 6.58 -1.36
CA TYR A 45 11.91 5.73 -2.51
C TYR A 45 12.45 6.35 -3.80
N ASP A 46 12.15 7.60 -4.11
CA ASP A 46 12.55 8.26 -5.36
C ASP A 46 14.06 8.56 -5.45
N THR A 47 14.72 8.73 -4.32
CA THR A 47 16.16 9.06 -4.26
C THR A 47 17.05 7.82 -4.22
N ASN A 48 16.57 6.71 -3.63
CA ASN A 48 17.30 5.44 -3.49
C ASN A 48 16.93 4.48 -4.62
N THR A 49 17.32 4.80 -5.85
CA THR A 49 16.88 4.08 -7.07
C THR A 49 17.32 2.61 -7.14
N ASP A 50 18.42 2.25 -6.48
CA ASP A 50 18.99 0.88 -6.49
C ASP A 50 18.44 0.00 -5.35
N LYS A 51 17.68 0.58 -4.42
CA LYS A 51 17.14 -0.14 -3.28
C LYS A 51 15.83 -0.84 -3.65
N VAL A 52 15.69 -2.08 -3.19
CA VAL A 52 14.45 -2.86 -3.22
C VAL A 52 13.86 -2.97 -1.82
N TYR A 53 12.55 -3.14 -1.73
CA TYR A 53 11.81 -3.02 -0.48
C TYR A 53 10.88 -4.22 -0.27
N PRO A 54 10.78 -4.77 0.94
CA PRO A 54 9.75 -5.75 1.27
C PRO A 54 8.35 -5.11 1.11
N VAL A 55 7.36 -5.94 0.80
CA VAL A 55 5.96 -5.53 0.63
C VAL A 55 5.16 -5.99 1.85
N ILE A 56 4.35 -5.11 2.40
CA ILE A 56 3.38 -5.40 3.47
C ILE A 56 1.99 -5.22 2.90
N ILE A 57 1.22 -6.32 2.81
CA ILE A 57 -0.19 -6.26 2.41
C ILE A 57 -1.05 -6.03 3.65
N VAL A 58 -1.89 -5.00 3.60
CA VAL A 58 -2.84 -4.64 4.65
C VAL A 58 -4.25 -4.90 4.14
N LEU A 59 -4.93 -5.86 4.73
CA LEU A 59 -6.35 -6.08 4.51
C LEU A 59 -7.17 -5.10 5.34
N ASP A 60 -8.47 -4.95 5.00
CA ASP A 60 -9.34 -3.97 5.66
C ASP A 60 -8.75 -2.54 5.62
N ALA A 61 -8.11 -2.18 4.51
CA ALA A 61 -7.38 -0.93 4.37
C ALA A 61 -8.26 0.33 4.42
N ASP A 62 -9.57 0.18 4.47
CA ASP A 62 -10.51 1.28 4.71
C ASP A 62 -10.25 1.97 6.06
N TYR A 63 -9.81 1.23 7.09
CA TYR A 63 -9.57 1.74 8.43
C TYR A 63 -8.23 1.28 9.06
N LEU A 64 -7.59 0.22 8.53
CA LEU A 64 -6.31 -0.27 9.07
C LEU A 64 -5.09 0.30 8.35
N PHE A 65 -5.26 0.88 7.16
CA PHE A 65 -4.12 1.32 6.36
C PHE A 65 -3.30 2.39 7.08
N GLU A 66 -3.92 3.48 7.51
CA GLU A 66 -3.23 4.61 8.14
C GLU A 66 -2.48 4.22 9.42
N PRO A 67 -3.08 3.47 10.37
CA PRO A 67 -2.34 3.01 11.54
C PRO A 67 -1.17 2.07 11.21
N VAL A 68 -1.33 1.15 10.25
CA VAL A 68 -0.24 0.24 9.86
C VAL A 68 0.86 1.00 9.14
N ALA A 69 0.53 1.78 8.12
CA ALA A 69 1.48 2.56 7.34
C ALA A 69 2.25 3.57 8.21
N GLY A 70 1.56 4.23 9.16
CA GLY A 70 2.20 5.13 10.12
C GLY A 70 3.18 4.42 11.06
N ASN A 71 2.86 3.21 11.53
CA ASN A 71 3.78 2.41 12.33
C ASN A 71 4.99 1.93 11.52
N VAL A 72 4.77 1.46 10.28
CA VAL A 72 5.85 1.06 9.37
C VAL A 72 6.80 2.23 9.14
N ASP A 73 6.29 3.42 8.83
CA ASP A 73 7.09 4.62 8.64
C ASP A 73 7.86 5.01 9.91
N TYR A 74 7.22 4.96 11.07
CA TYR A 74 7.85 5.28 12.35
C TYR A 74 9.00 4.32 12.70
N PHE A 75 8.76 3.01 12.68
CA PHE A 75 9.79 2.02 13.04
C PHE A 75 10.91 1.93 12.00
N SER A 76 10.61 2.17 10.72
CA SER A 76 11.63 2.26 9.68
C SER A 76 12.54 3.47 9.85
N TYR A 77 12.00 4.60 10.31
CA TYR A 77 12.77 5.81 10.61
C TYR A 77 13.81 5.58 11.72
N TRP A 78 13.47 4.77 12.72
CA TRP A 78 14.36 4.43 13.83
C TRP A 78 15.21 3.17 13.57
N GLU A 79 15.16 2.61 12.36
CA GLU A 79 15.89 1.40 11.95
C GLU A 79 15.49 0.14 12.74
N ASP A 80 14.32 0.16 13.41
CA ASP A 80 13.77 -0.99 14.15
C ASP A 80 13.13 -2.03 13.20
N MET A 81 12.85 -1.62 11.95
CA MET A 81 12.39 -2.49 10.86
C MET A 81 12.89 -1.98 9.50
N PRO A 82 12.97 -2.84 8.46
CA PRO A 82 13.30 -2.38 7.12
C PRO A 82 12.22 -1.44 6.55
N GLU A 83 12.66 -0.42 5.82
CA GLU A 83 11.74 0.38 5.00
C GLU A 83 10.96 -0.54 4.05
N SER A 84 9.65 -0.37 3.99
CA SER A 84 8.74 -1.29 3.29
C SER A 84 7.72 -0.52 2.46
N ILE A 85 7.31 -1.13 1.34
CA ILE A 85 6.14 -0.67 0.58
C ILE A 85 4.91 -1.22 1.29
N VAL A 86 3.96 -0.35 1.65
CA VAL A 86 2.70 -0.77 2.26
C VAL A 86 1.58 -0.70 1.23
N VAL A 87 0.93 -1.83 0.99
CA VAL A 87 -0.16 -1.98 0.02
C VAL A 87 -1.43 -2.36 0.75
N GLY A 88 -2.40 -1.48 0.75
CA GLY A 88 -3.70 -1.69 1.39
C GLY A 88 -4.77 -2.12 0.39
N VAL A 89 -5.48 -3.21 0.68
CA VAL A 89 -6.65 -3.66 -0.07
C VAL A 89 -7.91 -3.22 0.67
N MET A 90 -8.71 -2.36 0.03
CA MET A 90 -9.95 -1.86 0.61
C MET A 90 -11.06 -2.89 0.46
N GLN A 91 -11.74 -3.23 1.58
CA GLN A 91 -12.69 -4.33 1.66
C GLN A 91 -14.03 -3.97 2.34
N ALA A 92 -14.33 -2.68 2.56
CA ALA A 92 -15.50 -2.24 3.33
C ALA A 92 -16.82 -2.90 2.94
N ARG A 93 -16.98 -3.35 1.68
CA ARG A 93 -18.19 -3.97 1.16
C ARG A 93 -18.04 -5.46 0.86
N THR A 94 -16.82 -5.98 0.78
CA THR A 94 -16.50 -7.34 0.31
C THR A 94 -15.89 -8.21 1.40
N ARG A 95 -15.56 -7.63 2.56
CA ARG A 95 -14.86 -8.31 3.67
C ARG A 95 -15.44 -9.66 4.05
N PHE A 96 -16.77 -9.75 4.09
CA PHE A 96 -17.44 -11.01 4.44
C PHE A 96 -17.19 -12.10 3.39
N ASP A 97 -17.32 -11.76 2.10
CA ASP A 97 -17.13 -12.69 0.99
C ASP A 97 -15.64 -13.09 0.85
N ASP A 98 -14.74 -12.10 0.92
CA ASP A 98 -13.30 -12.28 0.78
C ASP A 98 -12.67 -13.19 1.84
N CYS A 99 -13.25 -13.22 3.04
CA CYS A 99 -12.71 -13.96 4.18
C CYS A 99 -13.64 -15.06 4.69
N ASN A 100 -14.65 -15.42 3.90
CA ASN A 100 -15.58 -16.46 4.26
C ASN A 100 -14.97 -17.87 4.10
N TYR A 101 -15.41 -18.78 4.95
CA TYR A 101 -14.96 -20.17 4.94
C TYR A 101 -16.12 -21.12 5.22
N ASP A 102 -15.99 -22.38 4.81
CA ASP A 102 -16.91 -23.46 5.13
C ASP A 102 -16.64 -23.96 6.56
N PRO A 103 -17.59 -23.82 7.50
CA PRO A 103 -17.40 -24.24 8.87
C PRO A 103 -17.31 -25.78 9.04
N GLY A 104 -17.68 -26.55 8.01
CA GLY A 104 -17.62 -28.04 8.06
C GLY A 104 -16.22 -28.59 7.81
N ASN A 105 -15.38 -27.88 7.04
CA ASN A 105 -14.04 -28.32 6.66
C ASN A 105 -12.94 -27.26 6.91
N TYR A 106 -13.32 -26.05 7.32
CA TYR A 106 -12.44 -24.90 7.56
C TYR A 106 -11.64 -24.44 6.32
N LEU A 107 -12.08 -24.79 5.12
CA LEU A 107 -11.49 -24.28 3.89
C LEU A 107 -12.16 -22.96 3.48
N PRO A 108 -11.46 -22.08 2.74
CA PRO A 108 -12.07 -20.90 2.17
C PRO A 108 -13.32 -21.26 1.35
N SER A 109 -14.33 -20.42 1.40
CA SER A 109 -15.43 -20.48 0.43
C SER A 109 -14.90 -20.24 -0.98
N GLU A 110 -15.71 -20.46 -2.02
CA GLU A 110 -15.33 -20.19 -3.40
C GLU A 110 -14.81 -18.75 -3.57
N LYS A 111 -15.55 -17.76 -3.06
CA LYS A 111 -15.11 -16.35 -3.09
C LYS A 111 -13.86 -16.07 -2.25
N GLY A 112 -13.71 -16.72 -1.11
CA GLY A 112 -12.50 -16.63 -0.29
C GLY A 112 -11.28 -17.22 -0.99
N ALA A 113 -11.44 -18.31 -1.74
CA ALA A 113 -10.40 -18.89 -2.57
C ALA A 113 -10.02 -17.94 -3.72
N ASP A 114 -11.00 -17.36 -4.42
CA ASP A 114 -10.77 -16.36 -5.47
C ASP A 114 -10.02 -15.14 -4.93
N PHE A 115 -10.36 -14.69 -3.72
CA PHE A 115 -9.65 -13.59 -3.08
C PHE A 115 -8.19 -13.94 -2.73
N PHE A 116 -7.94 -15.14 -2.25
CA PHE A 116 -6.58 -15.64 -2.02
C PHE A 116 -5.76 -15.69 -3.32
N GLU A 117 -6.37 -16.21 -4.40
CA GLU A 117 -5.74 -16.24 -5.72
C GLU A 117 -5.50 -14.82 -6.28
N PHE A 118 -6.43 -13.90 -6.10
CA PHE A 118 -6.23 -12.49 -6.43
C PHE A 118 -4.99 -11.91 -5.76
N LEU A 119 -4.82 -12.12 -4.45
CA LEU A 119 -3.65 -11.62 -3.73
C LEU A 119 -2.34 -12.19 -4.29
N GLY A 120 -2.30 -13.50 -4.53
CA GLY A 120 -1.06 -14.19 -4.91
C GLY A 120 -0.74 -14.15 -6.40
N LEU A 121 -1.75 -14.19 -7.26
CA LEU A 121 -1.58 -14.38 -8.70
C LEU A 121 -1.82 -13.11 -9.53
N GLU A 122 -2.44 -12.08 -8.94
CA GLU A 122 -2.70 -10.82 -9.63
C GLU A 122 -2.06 -9.64 -8.90
N LEU A 123 -2.39 -9.42 -7.62
CA LEU A 123 -1.95 -8.24 -6.90
C LEU A 123 -0.44 -8.24 -6.66
N LEU A 124 0.14 -9.32 -6.12
CA LEU A 124 1.58 -9.37 -5.86
C LEU A 124 2.42 -9.23 -7.14
N PRO A 125 2.13 -9.94 -8.25
CA PRO A 125 2.82 -9.70 -9.52
C PRO A 125 2.69 -8.26 -10.02
N TYR A 126 1.52 -7.66 -9.91
CA TYR A 126 1.31 -6.26 -10.30
C TYR A 126 2.20 -5.30 -9.49
N ILE A 127 2.28 -5.50 -8.17
CA ILE A 127 3.14 -4.69 -7.29
C ILE A 127 4.62 -4.92 -7.62
N ASP A 128 5.02 -6.15 -7.92
CA ASP A 128 6.39 -6.50 -8.33
C ASP A 128 6.81 -5.89 -9.66
N GLU A 129 5.87 -5.68 -10.58
CA GLU A 129 6.11 -5.03 -11.87
C GLU A 129 6.11 -3.50 -11.76
N SER A 130 5.28 -2.95 -10.86
CA SER A 130 5.07 -1.51 -10.74
C SER A 130 6.06 -0.83 -9.79
N TYR A 131 6.63 -1.57 -8.84
CA TYR A 131 7.46 -1.04 -7.77
C TYR A 131 8.73 -1.87 -7.56
N ARG A 132 9.75 -1.27 -6.92
CA ARG A 132 11.02 -1.93 -6.57
C ARG A 132 10.84 -2.82 -5.34
N THR A 133 10.37 -4.02 -5.52
CA THR A 133 10.13 -5.00 -4.46
C THR A 133 11.33 -5.92 -4.22
N ALA A 134 11.51 -6.36 -2.99
CA ALA A 134 12.44 -7.42 -2.62
C ALA A 134 11.73 -8.77 -2.86
N LYS A 135 12.26 -9.56 -3.79
CA LYS A 135 11.76 -10.91 -4.13
C LYS A 135 12.33 -11.96 -3.20
#